data_6c35608ba37b366404fac453806d182d
#
_entry.id   6c35608ba37b366404fac453806d182d
#
_cell.length_a   1.000
_cell.length_b   1.000
_cell.length_c   1.000
_cell.angle_alpha   90.00
_cell.angle_beta   90.00
_cell.angle_gamma   90.00
#
_symmetry.space_group_name_H-M   'P 1'
#
loop_
_entity.id
_entity.type
_entity.pdbx_description
1 polymer ?
#
loop_
_entity_poly.entity_id
_entity_poly.type
_entity_poly.pdbx_seq_one_letter_code
_entity_poly.pdbx_strand_id
1 'polypeptide(L)'
;DGDDGAMRTNKTSVAIDGDNYNFYFEKSGGNKGAGKTGEKDDKYYQSGKLVRAGSDEKYQVVQYVNVANTAEGYFKLDDADDFIAALPSSYHVDTDIKQANLDALGINKKLDDIQEIAVITRDVRNTDGTIEVKNGTDTDEFFLVNTSGKVIDSKSKNKDGNDYQFVVAKGGAILGYYVED
;
A
#
# COMPACT_ATOMS: atom_id res chain seq x y z
N ASP A 1 10.16 -24.65 11.50
CA ASP A 1 11.06 -25.80 11.39
C ASP A 1 10.23 -27.07 11.51
N GLY A 2 10.44 -28.02 10.59
CA GLY A 2 9.94 -29.36 10.82
C GLY A 2 10.81 -30.05 11.89
N ASP A 3 10.35 -31.15 12.45
CA ASP A 3 11.07 -31.92 13.49
C ASP A 3 12.47 -32.42 13.06
N ASP A 4 12.79 -32.26 11.78
CA ASP A 4 14.08 -32.63 11.17
C ASP A 4 15.14 -31.51 11.15
N GLY A 5 14.79 -30.29 11.61
CA GLY A 5 15.67 -29.13 11.56
C GLY A 5 16.01 -28.64 10.16
N ALA A 6 15.31 -29.10 9.12
CA ALA A 6 15.59 -28.72 7.75
C ALA A 6 15.23 -27.26 7.49
N MET A 7 16.14 -26.56 6.80
CA MET A 7 15.94 -25.16 6.41
C MET A 7 14.83 -25.05 5.35
N ARG A 8 13.81 -24.26 5.65
CA ARG A 8 12.73 -23.96 4.71
C ARG A 8 13.23 -23.11 3.54
N THR A 9 12.72 -23.39 2.36
CA THR A 9 12.94 -22.61 1.15
C THR A 9 11.65 -22.49 0.37
N ASN A 10 11.55 -21.49 -0.51
CA ASN A 10 10.34 -21.23 -1.31
C ASN A 10 9.17 -20.65 -0.48
N LYS A 11 7.98 -20.65 -1.07
CA LYS A 11 6.74 -20.27 -0.36
C LYS A 11 6.43 -21.30 0.71
N THR A 12 6.17 -20.83 1.91
CA THR A 12 5.74 -21.66 3.04
C THR A 12 4.73 -20.92 3.89
N SER A 13 3.79 -21.63 4.47
CA SER A 13 2.90 -21.11 5.49
C SER A 13 3.38 -21.59 6.85
N VAL A 14 3.42 -20.68 7.82
CA VAL A 14 3.84 -20.97 9.19
C VAL A 14 2.75 -20.50 10.14
N ALA A 15 2.29 -21.38 11.02
CA ALA A 15 1.38 -21.01 12.09
C ALA A 15 2.19 -20.40 13.25
N ILE A 16 1.82 -19.20 13.70
CA ILE A 16 2.42 -18.50 14.83
C ILE A 16 1.25 -17.99 15.68
N ASP A 17 1.18 -18.41 16.94
CA ASP A 17 0.15 -18.01 17.91
C ASP A 17 -1.30 -18.21 17.41
N GLY A 18 -1.52 -19.25 16.59
CA GLY A 18 -2.83 -19.57 16.03
C GLY A 18 -3.12 -18.97 14.66
N ASP A 19 -2.34 -17.99 14.21
CA ASP A 19 -2.46 -17.36 12.90
C ASP A 19 -1.52 -17.96 11.86
N ASN A 20 -2.00 -18.03 10.61
CA ASN A 20 -1.20 -18.51 9.49
C ASN A 20 -0.54 -17.32 8.76
N TYR A 21 0.79 -17.35 8.71
CA TYR A 21 1.60 -16.39 7.97
C TYR A 21 2.23 -17.04 6.74
N ASN A 22 2.24 -16.30 5.63
CA ASN A 22 2.87 -16.72 4.39
C ASN A 22 4.25 -16.10 4.27
N PHE A 23 5.25 -16.95 3.99
CA PHE A 23 6.64 -16.55 3.81
C PHE A 23 7.18 -16.99 2.45
N TYR A 24 8.20 -16.29 1.98
CA TYR A 24 9.06 -16.72 0.91
C TYR A 24 10.50 -16.69 1.38
N PHE A 25 11.17 -17.84 1.27
CA PHE A 25 12.59 -18.00 1.54
C PHE A 25 13.33 -18.33 0.24
N GLU A 26 14.51 -17.73 0.05
CA GLU A 26 15.29 -17.94 -1.15
C GLU A 26 15.66 -19.41 -1.35
N LYS A 27 15.52 -19.87 -2.61
CA LYS A 27 15.67 -21.31 -2.94
C LYS A 27 17.11 -21.76 -3.12
N SER A 28 17.98 -20.85 -3.54
CA SER A 28 19.33 -21.16 -4.00
C SER A 28 20.29 -20.00 -3.83
N GLY A 29 21.56 -20.24 -4.12
CA GLY A 29 22.62 -19.23 -4.03
C GLY A 29 23.10 -18.98 -2.61
N GLY A 30 23.87 -17.91 -2.43
CA GLY A 30 24.43 -17.51 -1.14
C GLY A 30 23.39 -17.15 -0.09
N ASN A 31 22.18 -16.80 -0.53
CA ASN A 31 21.05 -16.41 0.32
C ASN A 31 20.02 -17.53 0.50
N LYS A 32 20.35 -18.79 0.16
CA LYS A 32 19.43 -19.92 0.33
C LYS A 32 18.90 -19.97 1.77
N GLY A 33 17.56 -19.98 1.90
CA GLY A 33 16.87 -19.99 3.20
C GLY A 33 16.73 -18.62 3.86
N ALA A 34 17.31 -17.56 3.32
CA ALA A 34 17.07 -16.20 3.80
C ALA A 34 15.66 -15.73 3.40
N GLY A 35 15.00 -14.99 4.28
CA GLY A 35 13.72 -14.35 3.98
C GLY A 35 13.91 -13.26 2.93
N LYS A 36 13.08 -13.31 1.87
CA LYS A 36 13.13 -12.31 0.81
C LYS A 36 12.61 -10.95 1.31
N THR A 37 13.30 -9.88 0.97
CA THR A 37 12.74 -8.53 0.90
C THR A 37 12.65 -8.14 -0.57
N GLY A 38 11.47 -7.68 -1.01
CA GLY A 38 11.22 -7.34 -2.41
C GLY A 38 10.11 -8.16 -3.06
N GLU A 39 9.95 -7.98 -4.36
CA GLU A 39 8.90 -8.62 -5.16
C GLU A 39 9.22 -10.07 -5.50
N LYS A 40 8.18 -10.91 -5.48
CA LYS A 40 8.19 -12.27 -6.00
C LYS A 40 6.78 -12.72 -6.41
N ASP A 41 6.62 -13.07 -7.69
CA ASP A 41 5.34 -13.53 -8.28
C ASP A 41 4.20 -12.53 -8.03
N ASP A 42 4.41 -11.25 -8.40
CA ASP A 42 3.49 -10.12 -8.25
C ASP A 42 3.03 -9.86 -6.80
N LYS A 43 3.86 -10.22 -5.83
CA LYS A 43 3.64 -9.99 -4.40
C LYS A 43 4.89 -9.47 -3.75
N TYR A 44 4.71 -8.63 -2.73
CA TYR A 44 5.80 -8.07 -1.96
C TYR A 44 6.03 -8.82 -0.66
N TYR A 45 7.30 -8.95 -0.29
CA TYR A 45 7.74 -9.62 0.94
C TYR A 45 8.67 -8.71 1.72
N GLN A 46 8.52 -8.68 3.03
CA GLN A 46 9.41 -8.00 3.96
C GLN A 46 10.05 -9.04 4.89
N SER A 47 11.39 -9.20 4.80
CA SER A 47 12.13 -10.19 5.60
C SER A 47 11.52 -11.61 5.53
N GLY A 48 11.07 -11.96 4.34
CA GLY A 48 10.39 -13.23 4.05
C GLY A 48 8.87 -13.19 4.23
N LYS A 49 8.31 -12.37 5.10
CA LYS A 49 6.86 -12.31 5.36
C LYS A 49 6.12 -11.62 4.22
N LEU A 50 5.02 -12.23 3.76
CA LEU A 50 4.13 -11.63 2.76
C LEU A 50 3.52 -10.34 3.29
N VAL A 51 3.66 -9.25 2.52
CA VAL A 51 3.00 -7.98 2.77
C VAL A 51 1.55 -8.10 2.31
N ARG A 52 0.62 -8.00 3.24
CA ARG A 52 -0.83 -8.13 2.97
C ARG A 52 -1.66 -7.40 4.02
N ALA A 53 -2.90 -7.10 3.70
CA ALA A 53 -3.88 -6.64 4.68
C ALA A 53 -4.15 -7.73 5.74
N GLY A 54 -4.55 -7.33 6.92
CA GLY A 54 -5.08 -8.21 7.96
C GLY A 54 -6.34 -8.94 7.51
N SER A 55 -6.72 -10.00 8.21
CA SER A 55 -7.91 -10.78 7.88
C SER A 55 -9.22 -10.01 8.04
N ASP A 56 -9.21 -9.04 8.90
CA ASP A 56 -10.31 -8.13 9.29
C ASP A 56 -10.28 -6.80 8.52
N GLU A 57 -9.14 -6.40 7.95
CA GLU A 57 -8.92 -5.11 7.28
C GLU A 57 -9.15 -5.21 5.78
N LYS A 58 -9.57 -6.07 5.08
CA LYS A 58 -9.75 -6.22 3.61
C LYS A 58 -8.64 -5.62 2.74
N TYR A 59 -8.25 -4.35 2.98
CA TYR A 59 -7.21 -3.62 2.28
C TYR A 59 -6.31 -2.88 3.26
N GLN A 60 -5.07 -2.64 2.84
CA GLN A 60 -4.03 -1.97 3.61
C GLN A 60 -3.17 -1.11 2.71
N VAL A 61 -2.89 0.13 3.11
CA VAL A 61 -1.87 0.96 2.46
C VAL A 61 -0.49 0.49 2.89
N VAL A 62 0.42 0.42 1.93
CA VAL A 62 1.81 0.03 2.14
C VAL A 62 2.72 1.09 1.53
N GLN A 63 3.70 1.53 2.31
CA GLN A 63 4.79 2.39 1.86
C GLN A 63 6.01 1.54 1.55
N TYR A 64 6.59 1.72 0.37
CA TYR A 64 7.93 1.26 0.07
C TYR A 64 8.94 2.34 0.46
N VAL A 65 9.93 1.98 1.27
CA VAL A 65 11.01 2.87 1.69
C VAL A 65 12.34 2.29 1.22
N ASN A 66 13.12 3.09 0.50
CA ASN A 66 14.47 2.76 0.11
C ASN A 66 15.39 3.91 0.49
N VAL A 67 15.97 3.82 1.68
CA VAL A 67 16.99 4.78 2.16
C VAL A 67 18.34 4.11 2.08
N ALA A 68 19.18 4.55 1.17
CA ALA A 68 20.51 4.00 0.94
C ALA A 68 21.26 3.80 2.26
N ASN A 69 21.66 2.55 2.55
CA ASN A 69 22.41 2.10 3.72
C ASN A 69 21.70 2.19 5.08
N THR A 70 20.39 2.47 5.14
CA THR A 70 19.70 2.63 6.42
C THR A 70 18.46 1.73 6.55
N ALA A 71 17.58 1.73 5.57
CA ALA A 71 16.39 0.88 5.57
C ALA A 71 15.89 0.66 4.14
N GLU A 72 15.55 -0.57 3.82
CA GLU A 72 14.81 -0.93 2.63
C GLU A 72 13.66 -1.83 3.05
N GLY A 73 12.45 -1.54 2.60
CA GLY A 73 11.35 -2.43 2.87
C GLY A 73 9.96 -1.87 2.62
N TYR A 74 9.00 -2.70 2.97
CA TYR A 74 7.57 -2.46 2.79
C TYR A 74 6.93 -2.33 4.16
N PHE A 75 6.42 -1.15 4.46
CA PHE A 75 5.84 -0.82 5.76
C PHE A 75 4.34 -0.60 5.60
N LYS A 76 3.56 -1.27 6.43
CA LYS A 76 2.12 -1.02 6.54
C LYS A 76 1.89 0.31 7.23
N LEU A 77 0.88 1.04 6.77
CA LEU A 77 0.38 2.24 7.41
C LEU A 77 -1.00 1.89 8.00
N ASP A 78 -1.10 1.97 9.32
CA ASP A 78 -2.20 1.33 10.05
C ASP A 78 -3.55 2.03 9.84
N ASP A 79 -3.53 3.35 9.59
CA ASP A 79 -4.73 4.12 9.28
C ASP A 79 -4.48 5.23 8.24
N ALA A 80 -5.53 6.01 7.93
CA ALA A 80 -5.44 7.09 6.97
C ALA A 80 -4.57 8.25 7.47
N ASP A 81 -4.53 8.50 8.77
CA ASP A 81 -3.68 9.56 9.35
C ASP A 81 -2.21 9.20 9.22
N ASP A 82 -1.84 7.95 9.48
CA ASP A 82 -0.49 7.43 9.24
C ASP A 82 -0.09 7.54 7.77
N PHE A 83 -1.03 7.24 6.87
CA PHE A 83 -0.80 7.38 5.44
C PHE A 83 -0.54 8.84 5.05
N ILE A 84 -1.36 9.78 5.50
CA ILE A 84 -1.16 11.20 5.24
C ILE A 84 0.16 11.71 5.84
N ALA A 85 0.48 11.30 7.06
CA ALA A 85 1.72 11.68 7.73
C ALA A 85 2.98 11.14 7.05
N ALA A 86 2.89 10.00 6.37
CA ALA A 86 4.00 9.39 5.64
C ALA A 86 4.29 10.05 4.29
N LEU A 87 3.35 10.85 3.74
CA LEU A 87 3.53 11.48 2.44
C LEU A 87 4.68 12.51 2.47
N PRO A 88 5.62 12.44 1.51
CA PRO A 88 6.67 13.45 1.35
C PRO A 88 6.09 14.86 1.11
N SER A 89 6.87 15.88 1.39
CA SER A 89 6.48 17.30 1.26
C SER A 89 6.12 17.74 -0.16
N SER A 90 6.45 16.94 -1.18
CA SER A 90 6.02 17.17 -2.57
C SER A 90 4.55 16.79 -2.80
N TYR A 91 3.91 16.13 -1.86
CA TYR A 91 2.49 15.81 -1.94
C TYR A 91 1.66 16.89 -1.25
N HIS A 92 0.50 17.18 -1.84
CA HIS A 92 -0.49 18.08 -1.31
C HIS A 92 -1.77 17.30 -1.02
N VAL A 93 -2.34 17.54 0.15
CA VAL A 93 -3.58 16.87 0.59
C VAL A 93 -4.65 17.94 0.75
N ASP A 94 -5.70 17.86 -0.06
CA ASP A 94 -6.90 18.68 0.07
C ASP A 94 -7.95 17.92 0.86
N THR A 95 -8.28 18.40 2.05
CA THR A 95 -9.27 17.84 2.95
C THR A 95 -10.53 18.72 3.05
N ASP A 96 -10.57 19.87 2.36
CA ASP A 96 -11.77 20.69 2.27
C ASP A 96 -12.85 19.92 1.50
N ILE A 97 -13.94 19.55 2.17
CA ILE A 97 -15.04 18.81 1.55
C ILE A 97 -15.81 19.73 0.59
N LYS A 98 -15.69 19.46 -0.71
CA LYS A 98 -16.39 20.14 -1.80
C LYS A 98 -16.83 19.13 -2.85
N GLN A 99 -17.91 19.43 -3.59
CA GLN A 99 -18.35 18.57 -4.69
C GLN A 99 -17.21 18.33 -5.71
N ALA A 100 -16.37 19.33 -5.96
CA ALA A 100 -15.23 19.20 -6.87
C ALA A 100 -14.20 18.15 -6.41
N ASN A 101 -14.03 17.92 -5.09
CA ASN A 101 -13.16 16.88 -4.57
C ASN A 101 -13.74 15.49 -4.83
N LEU A 102 -15.06 15.32 -4.66
CA LEU A 102 -15.77 14.08 -5.00
C LEU A 102 -15.62 13.75 -6.49
N ASP A 103 -15.82 14.75 -7.34
CA ASP A 103 -15.71 14.62 -8.79
C ASP A 103 -14.27 14.26 -9.20
N ALA A 104 -13.27 14.87 -8.57
CA ALA A 104 -11.84 14.56 -8.81
C ALA A 104 -11.49 13.12 -8.47
N LEU A 105 -12.08 12.55 -7.41
CA LEU A 105 -11.95 11.15 -7.04
C LEU A 105 -12.85 10.21 -7.87
N GLY A 106 -13.74 10.76 -8.71
CA GLY A 106 -14.73 9.97 -9.46
C GLY A 106 -15.79 9.33 -8.54
N ILE A 107 -16.11 9.99 -7.43
CA ILE A 107 -17.12 9.55 -6.48
C ILE A 107 -18.47 10.14 -6.90
N ASN A 108 -19.39 9.28 -7.32
CA ASN A 108 -20.74 9.69 -7.72
C ASN A 108 -21.69 9.71 -6.49
N LYS A 109 -21.43 10.63 -5.56
CA LYS A 109 -22.22 10.85 -4.35
C LYS A 109 -22.48 12.32 -4.13
N LYS A 110 -23.46 12.63 -3.27
CA LYS A 110 -23.70 13.99 -2.81
C LYS A 110 -22.76 14.31 -1.65
N LEU A 111 -22.45 15.58 -1.50
CA LEU A 111 -21.59 16.07 -0.43
C LEU A 111 -22.12 15.70 0.97
N ASP A 112 -23.45 15.76 1.15
CA ASP A 112 -24.11 15.45 2.42
C ASP A 112 -23.98 13.95 2.83
N ASP A 113 -23.54 13.07 1.92
CA ASP A 113 -23.32 11.64 2.17
C ASP A 113 -21.85 11.34 2.53
N ILE A 114 -21.01 12.37 2.70
CA ILE A 114 -19.58 12.24 2.95
C ILE A 114 -19.19 12.91 4.26
N GLN A 115 -18.64 12.14 5.17
CA GLN A 115 -18.14 12.62 6.45
C GLN A 115 -16.73 13.22 6.31
N GLU A 116 -15.88 12.58 5.56
CA GLU A 116 -14.47 12.95 5.40
C GLU A 116 -13.99 12.64 3.97
N ILE A 117 -13.09 13.48 3.44
CA ILE A 117 -12.43 13.24 2.16
C ILE A 117 -11.02 13.81 2.16
N ALA A 118 -10.10 13.10 1.53
CA ALA A 118 -8.77 13.58 1.20
C ALA A 118 -8.45 13.30 -0.27
N VAL A 119 -8.04 14.34 -0.99
CA VAL A 119 -7.57 14.25 -2.38
C VAL A 119 -6.06 14.50 -2.39
N ILE A 120 -5.32 13.63 -3.06
CA ILE A 120 -3.87 13.66 -3.07
C ILE A 120 -3.37 14.10 -4.44
N THR A 121 -2.50 15.11 -4.44
CA THR A 121 -1.77 15.56 -5.62
C THR A 121 -0.28 15.64 -5.33
N ARG A 122 0.56 15.57 -6.36
CA ARG A 122 2.01 15.64 -6.22
C ARG A 122 2.63 16.58 -7.24
N ASP A 123 3.53 17.45 -6.78
CA ASP A 123 4.37 18.25 -7.66
C ASP A 123 5.50 17.39 -8.23
N VAL A 124 5.57 17.30 -9.54
CA VAL A 124 6.64 16.61 -10.25
C VAL A 124 7.45 17.64 -11.03
N ARG A 125 8.74 17.76 -10.70
CA ARG A 125 9.66 18.59 -11.45
C ARG A 125 10.17 17.85 -12.68
N ASN A 126 9.89 18.38 -13.85
CA ASN A 126 10.39 17.87 -15.11
C ASN A 126 11.89 18.16 -15.30
N THR A 127 12.53 17.50 -16.27
CA THR A 127 13.94 17.68 -16.60
C THR A 127 14.28 19.07 -17.12
N ASP A 128 13.32 19.79 -17.68
CA ASP A 128 13.45 21.18 -18.13
C ASP A 128 13.21 22.22 -17.02
N GLY A 129 12.94 21.75 -15.77
CA GLY A 129 12.72 22.59 -14.61
C GLY A 129 11.26 23.03 -14.42
N THR A 130 10.35 22.70 -15.32
CA THR A 130 8.92 22.95 -15.15
C THR A 130 8.34 22.05 -14.07
N ILE A 131 7.25 22.52 -13.42
CA ILE A 131 6.51 21.75 -12.41
C ILE A 131 5.20 21.30 -13.02
N GLU A 132 4.92 20.00 -12.92
CA GLU A 132 3.64 19.39 -13.27
C GLU A 132 2.96 18.88 -12.01
N VAL A 133 1.67 19.15 -11.85
CA VAL A 133 0.88 18.60 -10.75
C VAL A 133 0.22 17.31 -11.22
N LYS A 134 0.46 16.21 -10.52
CA LYS A 134 -0.14 14.90 -10.80
C LYS A 134 -1.09 14.50 -9.68
N ASN A 135 -2.21 13.90 -10.03
CA ASN A 135 -3.14 13.31 -9.07
C ASN A 135 -2.62 11.94 -8.62
N GLY A 136 -2.67 11.73 -7.32
CA GLY A 136 -2.36 10.46 -6.70
C GLY A 136 -0.90 10.27 -6.30
N THR A 137 -0.65 9.15 -5.66
CA THR A 137 0.67 8.74 -5.18
C THR A 137 1.47 8.06 -6.29
N ASP A 138 2.78 7.94 -6.07
CA ASP A 138 3.63 7.07 -6.85
C ASP A 138 3.38 5.61 -6.43
N THR A 139 3.14 4.72 -7.40
CA THR A 139 2.93 3.30 -7.14
C THR A 139 4.19 2.60 -6.63
N ASP A 140 5.36 3.17 -6.90
CA ASP A 140 6.63 2.65 -6.38
C ASP A 140 6.86 2.99 -4.90
N GLU A 141 6.18 4.02 -4.38
CA GLU A 141 6.31 4.45 -2.98
C GLU A 141 5.12 4.05 -2.11
N PHE A 142 3.90 4.19 -2.64
CA PHE A 142 2.66 3.89 -1.91
C PHE A 142 1.73 3.05 -2.78
N PHE A 143 1.19 1.98 -2.21
CA PHE A 143 0.25 1.12 -2.90
C PHE A 143 -0.73 0.46 -1.93
N LEU A 144 -1.85 0.01 -2.48
CA LEU A 144 -2.88 -0.68 -1.73
C LEU A 144 -2.78 -2.19 -1.98
N VAL A 145 -2.80 -2.99 -0.92
CA VAL A 145 -2.82 -4.46 -1.01
C VAL A 145 -4.07 -5.04 -0.37
N ASN A 146 -4.51 -6.19 -0.85
CA ASN A 146 -5.58 -6.94 -0.23
C ASN A 146 -5.06 -8.03 0.73
N THR A 147 -5.97 -8.81 1.31
CA THR A 147 -5.66 -9.91 2.25
C THR A 147 -4.85 -11.05 1.63
N SER A 148 -4.82 -11.18 0.31
CA SER A 148 -3.97 -12.16 -0.39
C SER A 148 -2.59 -11.60 -0.80
N GLY A 149 -2.30 -10.34 -0.46
CA GLY A 149 -1.08 -9.62 -0.84
C GLY A 149 -1.06 -9.17 -2.31
N LYS A 150 -2.24 -9.15 -2.98
CA LYS A 150 -2.34 -8.61 -4.33
C LYS A 150 -2.37 -7.09 -4.27
N VAL A 151 -1.50 -6.43 -5.03
CA VAL A 151 -1.54 -4.98 -5.25
C VAL A 151 -2.77 -4.64 -6.09
N ILE A 152 -3.46 -3.57 -5.71
CA ILE A 152 -4.60 -3.04 -6.43
C ILE A 152 -4.07 -2.07 -7.50
N ASP A 153 -4.12 -2.49 -8.74
CA ASP A 153 -3.58 -1.78 -9.92
C ASP A 153 -4.65 -1.28 -10.89
N SER A 154 -5.89 -1.57 -10.60
CA SER A 154 -7.05 -1.18 -11.42
C SER A 154 -7.83 -0.04 -10.78
N LYS A 155 -8.45 0.81 -11.61
CA LYS A 155 -9.33 1.88 -11.10
C LYS A 155 -10.48 1.28 -10.29
N SER A 156 -10.49 1.55 -8.98
CA SER A 156 -11.48 0.99 -8.06
C SER A 156 -11.55 1.79 -6.75
N LYS A 157 -12.60 1.53 -5.98
CA LYS A 157 -12.79 2.03 -4.61
C LYS A 157 -12.74 0.82 -3.68
N ASN A 158 -11.92 0.92 -2.64
CA ASN A 158 -11.58 -0.20 -1.78
C ASN A 158 -11.71 0.21 -0.32
N LYS A 159 -12.76 -0.30 0.35
CA LYS A 159 -13.00 -0.04 1.77
C LYS A 159 -12.04 -0.88 2.62
N ASP A 160 -11.26 -0.24 3.47
CA ASP A 160 -10.44 -0.90 4.48
C ASP A 160 -11.26 -1.38 5.70
N GLY A 161 -10.60 -1.85 6.75
CA GLY A 161 -11.26 -2.28 7.99
C GLY A 161 -11.77 -1.13 8.86
N ASN A 162 -11.32 0.12 8.60
CA ASN A 162 -11.57 1.32 9.41
C ASN A 162 -12.54 2.32 8.75
N ASP A 163 -13.38 1.86 7.83
CA ASP A 163 -14.37 2.65 7.10
C ASP A 163 -13.83 3.62 6.02
N TYR A 164 -12.53 3.76 5.88
CA TYR A 164 -11.92 4.53 4.80
C TYR A 164 -12.07 3.82 3.46
N GLN A 165 -12.57 4.54 2.47
CA GLN A 165 -12.64 4.05 1.10
C GLN A 165 -11.51 4.66 0.26
N PHE A 166 -10.44 3.92 0.04
CA PHE A 166 -9.33 4.34 -0.80
C PHE A 166 -9.71 4.28 -2.28
N VAL A 167 -9.43 5.36 -2.99
CA VAL A 167 -9.67 5.48 -4.43
C VAL A 167 -8.34 5.29 -5.15
N VAL A 168 -8.28 4.25 -5.98
CA VAL A 168 -7.09 3.87 -6.73
C VAL A 168 -7.31 4.11 -8.22
N ALA A 169 -6.36 4.78 -8.88
CA ALA A 169 -6.35 4.97 -10.32
C ALA A 169 -5.89 3.68 -11.04
N LYS A 170 -6.11 3.63 -12.36
CA LYS A 170 -5.47 2.61 -13.19
C LYS A 170 -3.95 2.79 -13.11
N GLY A 171 -3.24 1.72 -12.79
CA GLY A 171 -1.80 1.71 -12.53
C GLY A 171 -1.43 1.74 -11.04
N GLY A 172 -2.43 1.80 -10.13
CA GLY A 172 -2.25 1.59 -8.70
C GLY A 172 -2.04 2.86 -7.86
N ALA A 173 -1.94 4.05 -8.47
CA ALA A 173 -1.79 5.29 -7.70
C ALA A 173 -3.01 5.54 -6.80
N ILE A 174 -2.79 5.81 -5.51
CA ILE A 174 -3.83 6.18 -4.56
C ILE A 174 -4.16 7.65 -4.78
N LEU A 175 -5.37 7.95 -5.28
CA LEU A 175 -5.84 9.30 -5.55
C LEU A 175 -6.31 10.03 -4.28
N GLY A 176 -6.67 9.28 -3.26
CA GLY A 176 -7.20 9.78 -2.01
C GLY A 176 -8.11 8.76 -1.33
N TYR A 177 -8.84 9.20 -0.34
CA TYR A 177 -9.84 8.39 0.35
C TYR A 177 -11.05 9.23 0.74
N TYR A 178 -12.12 8.56 1.14
CA TYR A 178 -13.29 9.18 1.74
C TYR A 178 -13.95 8.24 2.76
N VAL A 179 -14.71 8.82 3.68
CA VAL A 179 -15.57 8.11 4.65
C VAL A 179 -17.01 8.54 4.37
N GLU A 180 -17.92 7.58 4.31
CA GLU A 180 -19.36 7.82 4.17
C GLU A 180 -20.03 8.03 5.54
N ASP A 181 -21.07 8.86 5.59
CA ASP A 181 -21.94 9.00 6.76
C ASP A 181 -22.71 7.71 7.07
#